data_92e3e0ce2125223f1b9fd152392344d1
#
_entry.id   92e3e0ce2125223f1b9fd152392344d1
#
_cell.length_a   1.000
_cell.length_b   1.000
_cell.length_c   1.000
_cell.angle_alpha   90.00
_cell.angle_beta   90.00
_cell.angle_gamma   90.00
#
_symmetry.space_group_name_H-M   'P 1'
#
loop_
_entity.id
_entity.type
_entity.pdbx_description
1 polymer ?
#
loop_
_entity_poly.entity_id
_entity_poly.type
_entity_poly.pdbx_seq_one_letter_code
_entity_poly.pdbx_strand_id
1 'polypeptide(L)'
;MGSIRFDSVNKVFGGVKALDDINLEIAEKEFVAIVGPSGCGKTTCLRIVAGFETPTSGIVSVNGKRVTAPGPDRAVVFQQFVLFPWKTVRQNIDLGLRNKNFAGDERERLIRSVLDLMNLESYADAFPHQLSGGMQQRVAIARAYVLDPEVLLMDEPFGALDAQTRVLMQEELVRLSRVNPRTVLFITHSVEEAVYLADRVAIMTRRPGRIKEVLDIKTVRNEERWNRFQRIEDVMDLDSFIHLRTHVWKSLREEKREDRQ
;
A
#
# COMPACT_ATOMS: atom_id res chain seq x y z
N MET A 1 -2.01 -0.99 17.59
CA MET A 1 -2.57 0.32 17.24
C MET A 1 -1.84 0.78 15.99
N GLY A 2 -2.51 1.34 14.97
CA GLY A 2 -1.87 1.62 13.68
C GLY A 2 -2.66 2.67 12.89
N SER A 3 -3.28 3.67 13.52
CA SER A 3 -4.05 4.70 12.81
C SER A 3 -3.15 5.73 12.14
N ILE A 4 -3.60 6.26 10.99
CA ILE A 4 -2.96 7.38 10.29
C ILE A 4 -3.94 8.53 10.21
N ARG A 5 -3.49 9.77 10.45
CA ARG A 5 -4.29 10.96 10.29
C ARG A 5 -3.52 12.06 9.56
N PHE A 6 -4.14 12.58 8.51
CA PHE A 6 -3.77 13.81 7.84
C PHE A 6 -4.71 14.93 8.35
N ASP A 7 -4.15 16.03 8.82
CA ASP A 7 -4.88 17.17 9.35
C ASP A 7 -4.40 18.43 8.63
N SER A 8 -5.23 18.91 7.70
CA SER A 8 -5.01 20.09 6.85
C SER A 8 -3.61 20.14 6.21
N VAL A 9 -3.18 19.00 5.66
CA VAL A 9 -1.82 18.82 5.14
C VAL A 9 -1.65 19.51 3.80
N ASN A 10 -0.68 20.42 3.74
CA ASN A 10 -0.25 21.10 2.53
C ASN A 10 1.21 20.80 2.21
N LYS A 11 1.55 20.71 0.92
CA LYS A 11 2.93 20.54 0.46
C LYS A 11 3.21 21.38 -0.76
N VAL A 12 4.28 22.17 -0.69
CA VAL A 12 4.79 23.00 -1.77
C VAL A 12 6.23 22.61 -2.07
N PHE A 13 6.56 22.43 -3.35
CA PHE A 13 7.91 22.19 -3.86
C PHE A 13 8.27 23.31 -4.84
N GLY A 14 9.33 24.06 -4.56
CA GLY A 14 9.84 25.11 -5.47
C GLY A 14 8.74 26.07 -5.95
N GLY A 15 7.80 26.47 -5.07
CA GLY A 15 6.68 27.33 -5.39
C GLY A 15 5.46 26.62 -5.99
N VAL A 16 5.54 25.33 -6.34
CA VAL A 16 4.43 24.55 -6.89
C VAL A 16 3.71 23.81 -5.77
N LYS A 17 2.41 24.09 -5.59
CA LYS A 17 1.57 23.39 -4.62
C LYS A 17 1.27 21.98 -5.12
N ALA A 18 1.80 20.98 -4.44
CA ALA A 18 1.59 19.57 -4.75
C ALA A 18 0.39 18.98 -4.02
N LEU A 19 0.21 19.33 -2.74
CA LEU A 19 -0.93 18.94 -1.91
C LEU A 19 -1.60 20.19 -1.34
N ASP A 20 -2.92 20.17 -1.30
CA ASP A 20 -3.74 21.27 -0.81
C ASP A 20 -4.84 20.75 0.11
N ASP A 21 -4.71 21.06 1.40
CA ASP A 21 -5.65 20.74 2.46
C ASP A 21 -6.08 19.27 2.50
N ILE A 22 -5.09 18.37 2.52
CA ILE A 22 -5.38 16.93 2.65
C ILE A 22 -5.87 16.65 4.07
N ASN A 23 -7.10 16.14 4.14
CA ASN A 23 -7.75 15.65 5.35
C ASN A 23 -8.18 14.21 5.10
N LEU A 24 -7.57 13.25 5.81
CA LEU A 24 -7.87 11.83 5.68
C LEU A 24 -7.51 11.12 6.98
N GLU A 25 -8.42 10.30 7.47
CA GLU A 25 -8.18 9.42 8.60
C GLU A 25 -8.27 7.96 8.14
N ILE A 26 -7.29 7.16 8.57
CA ILE A 26 -7.24 5.71 8.33
C ILE A 26 -7.24 5.05 9.69
N ALA A 27 -8.27 4.26 9.94
CA ALA A 27 -8.44 3.57 11.22
C ALA A 27 -7.43 2.42 11.40
N GLU A 28 -7.29 1.94 12.61
CA GLU A 28 -6.49 0.74 12.90
C GLU A 28 -6.99 -0.46 12.10
N LYS A 29 -6.04 -1.16 11.45
CA LYS A 29 -6.30 -2.34 10.60
C LYS A 29 -7.21 -2.07 9.40
N GLU A 30 -7.34 -0.83 9.01
CA GLU A 30 -8.05 -0.44 7.81
C GLU A 30 -7.11 -0.41 6.61
N PHE A 31 -7.61 -0.89 5.48
CA PHE A 31 -6.92 -0.84 4.20
C PHE A 31 -7.50 0.31 3.37
N VAL A 32 -6.77 1.40 3.19
CA VAL A 32 -7.20 2.55 2.37
C VAL A 32 -6.33 2.67 1.14
N ALA A 33 -6.96 2.68 -0.03
CA ALA A 33 -6.30 2.99 -1.29
C ALA A 33 -6.48 4.46 -1.67
N ILE A 34 -5.42 5.09 -2.16
CA ILE A 34 -5.49 6.40 -2.80
C ILE A 34 -5.31 6.21 -4.31
N VAL A 35 -6.28 6.69 -5.08
CA VAL A 35 -6.26 6.74 -6.55
C VAL A 35 -6.31 8.18 -7.04
N GLY A 36 -5.75 8.43 -8.21
CA GLY A 36 -5.75 9.77 -8.79
C GLY A 36 -4.85 9.86 -10.02
N PRO A 37 -4.92 10.94 -10.80
CA PRO A 37 -4.07 11.16 -11.96
C PRO A 37 -2.59 11.12 -11.62
N SER A 38 -1.74 10.87 -12.63
CA SER A 38 -0.29 10.94 -12.44
C SER A 38 0.12 12.35 -12.02
N GLY A 39 1.03 12.44 -11.04
CA GLY A 39 1.52 13.72 -10.54
C GLY A 39 0.57 14.48 -9.60
N CYS A 40 -0.56 13.91 -9.17
CA CYS A 40 -1.50 14.55 -8.23
C CYS A 40 -1.02 14.56 -6.77
N GLY A 41 0.08 13.89 -6.44
CA GLY A 41 0.64 13.94 -5.08
C GLY A 41 0.45 12.67 -4.23
N LYS A 42 -0.07 11.55 -4.79
CA LYS A 42 -0.26 10.27 -4.05
C LYS A 42 1.01 9.81 -3.34
N THR A 43 2.10 9.66 -4.09
CA THR A 43 3.42 9.30 -3.54
C THR A 43 3.92 10.34 -2.52
N THR A 44 3.57 11.62 -2.69
CA THR A 44 3.90 12.67 -1.70
C THR A 44 3.17 12.43 -0.38
N CYS A 45 1.88 12.08 -0.40
CA CYS A 45 1.14 11.70 0.79
C CYS A 45 1.81 10.53 1.52
N LEU A 46 2.14 9.47 0.78
CA LEU A 46 2.82 8.29 1.33
C LEU A 46 4.18 8.66 1.93
N ARG A 47 5.00 9.45 1.22
CA ARG A 47 6.33 9.87 1.69
C ARG A 47 6.25 10.71 2.96
N ILE A 48 5.20 11.53 3.13
CA ILE A 48 4.99 12.30 4.37
C ILE A 48 4.65 11.35 5.52
N VAL A 49 3.76 10.36 5.33
CA VAL A 49 3.48 9.34 6.36
C VAL A 49 4.73 8.52 6.68
N ALA A 50 5.54 8.17 5.68
CA ALA A 50 6.79 7.45 5.88
C ALA A 50 7.83 8.26 6.67
N GLY A 51 7.68 9.59 6.74
CA GLY A 51 8.66 10.50 7.35
C GLY A 51 9.84 10.82 6.44
N PHE A 52 9.74 10.52 5.14
CA PHE A 52 10.76 10.87 4.13
C PHE A 52 10.59 12.30 3.62
N GLU A 53 9.41 12.90 3.86
CA GLU A 53 9.06 14.24 3.43
C GLU A 53 8.32 14.95 4.56
N THR A 54 8.54 16.25 4.71
CA THR A 54 7.85 17.07 5.72
C THR A 54 6.75 17.90 5.04
N PRO A 55 5.53 17.99 5.59
CA PRO A 55 4.52 18.87 5.06
C PRO A 55 4.95 20.35 5.22
N THR A 56 4.52 21.22 4.29
CA THR A 56 4.75 22.68 4.39
C THR A 56 3.90 23.28 5.50
N SER A 57 2.65 22.78 5.66
CA SER A 57 1.76 23.10 6.80
C SER A 57 0.83 21.93 7.05
N GLY A 58 0.13 21.95 8.18
CA GLY A 58 -0.68 20.85 8.67
C GLY A 58 0.17 19.78 9.38
N ILE A 59 -0.46 18.69 9.77
CA ILE A 59 0.16 17.64 10.58
C ILE A 59 -0.23 16.28 10.02
N VAL A 60 0.77 15.36 9.94
CA VAL A 60 0.50 13.93 9.80
C VAL A 60 0.89 13.24 11.10
N SER A 61 0.03 12.37 11.57
CA SER A 61 0.29 11.56 12.76
C SER A 61 0.03 10.08 12.50
N VAL A 62 0.80 9.26 13.18
CA VAL A 62 0.63 7.80 13.28
C VAL A 62 0.43 7.48 14.75
N ASN A 63 -0.67 6.82 15.10
CA ASN A 63 -1.03 6.54 16.51
C ASN A 63 -1.09 7.80 17.40
N GLY A 64 -1.58 8.91 16.84
CA GLY A 64 -1.62 10.20 17.53
C GLY A 64 -0.27 10.88 17.71
N LYS A 65 0.84 10.25 17.29
CA LYS A 65 2.18 10.84 17.35
C LYS A 65 2.50 11.50 16.02
N ARG A 66 2.91 12.78 16.06
CA ARG A 66 3.32 13.51 14.86
C ARG A 66 4.49 12.82 14.17
N VAL A 67 4.38 12.67 12.85
CA VAL A 67 5.47 12.14 12.01
C VAL A 67 6.47 13.26 11.73
N THR A 68 7.72 13.06 12.14
CA THR A 68 8.84 14.02 11.91
C THR A 68 10.02 13.37 11.20
N ALA A 69 10.10 12.03 11.23
CA ALA A 69 11.16 11.22 10.63
C ALA A 69 10.66 9.80 10.38
N PRO A 70 11.39 8.97 9.60
CA PRO A 70 11.11 7.53 9.50
C PRO A 70 11.12 6.87 10.88
N GLY A 71 10.26 5.88 11.07
CA GLY A 71 10.12 5.17 12.35
C GLY A 71 9.91 3.67 12.17
N PRO A 72 10.18 2.87 13.21
CA PRO A 72 10.04 1.41 13.18
C PRO A 72 8.59 0.93 13.23
N ASP A 73 7.65 1.81 13.52
CA ASP A 73 6.20 1.58 13.58
C ASP A 73 5.56 1.41 12.20
N ARG A 74 6.29 1.75 11.14
CA ARG A 74 5.82 1.69 9.76
C ARG A 74 6.87 1.16 8.80
N ALA A 75 6.42 0.42 7.78
CA ALA A 75 7.27 -0.10 6.71
C ALA A 75 6.76 0.36 5.35
N VAL A 76 7.68 0.47 4.38
CA VAL A 76 7.38 0.91 3.02
C VAL A 76 7.73 -0.18 2.03
N VAL A 77 6.78 -0.50 1.14
CA VAL A 77 6.96 -1.31 -0.07
C VAL A 77 6.93 -0.36 -1.26
N PHE A 78 8.04 -0.26 -1.96
CA PHE A 78 8.20 0.62 -3.12
C PHE A 78 7.75 -0.07 -4.42
N GLN A 79 7.47 0.72 -5.44
CA GLN A 79 7.15 0.26 -6.79
C GLN A 79 8.27 -0.61 -7.39
N GLN A 80 9.52 -0.22 -7.19
CA GLN A 80 10.66 -1.08 -7.48
C GLN A 80 10.94 -1.97 -6.27
N PHE A 81 11.28 -3.23 -6.48
CA PHE A 81 11.47 -4.20 -5.38
C PHE A 81 12.58 -3.81 -4.40
N VAL A 82 13.57 -3.03 -4.86
CA VAL A 82 14.71 -2.53 -4.06
C VAL A 82 15.36 -3.65 -3.24
N LEU A 83 15.50 -4.83 -3.84
CA LEU A 83 16.21 -5.96 -3.21
C LEU A 83 17.71 -5.77 -3.36
N PHE A 84 18.47 -6.20 -2.36
CA PHE A 84 19.93 -6.21 -2.44
C PHE A 84 20.36 -7.41 -3.31
N PRO A 85 20.91 -7.18 -4.52
CA PRO A 85 21.15 -8.27 -5.48
C PRO A 85 22.24 -9.25 -5.04
N TRP A 86 23.12 -8.84 -4.12
CA TRP A 86 24.19 -9.68 -3.52
C TRP A 86 23.76 -10.42 -2.26
N LYS A 87 22.47 -10.35 -1.89
CA LYS A 87 21.90 -11.03 -0.72
C LYS A 87 20.87 -12.04 -1.17
N THR A 88 20.82 -13.19 -0.49
CA THR A 88 19.77 -14.19 -0.67
C THR A 88 18.41 -13.64 -0.20
N VAL A 89 17.33 -14.36 -0.51
CA VAL A 89 15.97 -14.05 -0.01
C VAL A 89 15.98 -13.93 1.52
N ARG A 90 16.48 -14.94 2.22
CA ARG A 90 16.64 -14.94 3.69
C ARG A 90 17.40 -13.72 4.17
N GLN A 91 18.53 -13.40 3.55
CA GLN A 91 19.34 -12.25 3.93
C GLN A 91 18.68 -10.90 3.62
N ASN A 92 17.84 -10.81 2.57
CA ASN A 92 17.05 -9.62 2.29
C ASN A 92 15.98 -9.39 3.36
N ILE A 93 15.29 -10.45 3.79
CA ILE A 93 14.29 -10.38 4.87
C ILE A 93 14.98 -10.03 6.20
N ASP A 94 16.10 -10.65 6.48
CA ASP A 94 16.90 -10.43 7.69
C ASP A 94 17.32 -8.97 7.90
N LEU A 95 17.50 -8.22 6.82
CA LEU A 95 17.81 -6.77 6.91
C LEU A 95 16.76 -5.98 7.68
N GLY A 96 15.48 -6.35 7.59
CA GLY A 96 14.42 -5.73 8.36
C GLY A 96 14.63 -5.85 9.88
N LEU A 97 15.30 -6.91 10.34
CA LEU A 97 15.49 -7.19 11.75
C LEU A 97 16.80 -6.63 12.34
N ARG A 98 17.69 -6.03 11.54
CA ARG A 98 19.04 -5.63 11.98
C ARG A 98 19.07 -4.62 13.12
N ASN A 99 18.08 -3.75 13.16
CA ASN A 99 18.00 -2.68 14.16
C ASN A 99 17.24 -3.08 15.43
N LYS A 100 16.80 -4.34 15.51
CA LYS A 100 16.11 -4.89 16.68
C LYS A 100 17.01 -5.93 17.34
N ASN A 101 17.15 -5.88 18.67
CA ASN A 101 17.91 -6.85 19.44
C ASN A 101 17.08 -8.10 19.68
N PHE A 102 17.06 -9.00 18.70
CA PHE A 102 16.47 -10.33 18.88
C PHE A 102 17.54 -11.35 19.27
N ALA A 103 17.19 -12.31 20.15
CA ALA A 103 17.99 -13.50 20.34
C ALA A 103 18.08 -14.28 19.00
N GLY A 104 19.19 -14.96 18.76
CA GLY A 104 19.42 -15.67 17.47
C GLY A 104 18.28 -16.59 17.06
N ASP A 105 17.75 -17.37 18.01
CA ASP A 105 16.65 -18.31 17.77
C ASP A 105 15.30 -17.61 17.48
N GLU A 106 15.06 -16.46 18.08
CA GLU A 106 13.87 -15.66 17.84
C GLU A 106 13.90 -15.03 16.45
N ARG A 107 15.06 -14.49 16.07
CA ARG A 107 15.28 -13.90 14.74
C ARG A 107 15.07 -14.92 13.63
N GLU A 108 15.62 -16.13 13.79
CA GLU A 108 15.45 -17.22 12.83
C GLU A 108 13.98 -17.67 12.73
N ARG A 109 13.25 -17.75 13.84
CA ARG A 109 11.83 -18.07 13.85
C ARG A 109 10.99 -17.02 13.09
N LEU A 110 11.27 -15.73 13.29
CA LEU A 110 10.59 -14.64 12.57
C LEU A 110 10.83 -14.73 11.06
N ILE A 111 12.08 -14.97 10.65
CA ILE A 111 12.42 -15.14 9.23
C ILE A 111 11.67 -16.33 8.61
N ARG A 112 11.68 -17.50 9.28
CA ARG A 112 10.96 -18.69 8.82
C ARG A 112 9.46 -18.45 8.72
N SER A 113 8.85 -17.82 9.71
CA SER A 113 7.40 -17.57 9.70
C SER A 113 6.99 -16.67 8.52
N VAL A 114 7.83 -15.71 8.15
CA VAL A 114 7.55 -14.83 7.00
C VAL A 114 7.86 -15.51 5.66
N LEU A 115 8.89 -16.35 5.60
CA LEU A 115 9.15 -17.18 4.42
C LEU A 115 7.97 -18.12 4.13
N ASP A 116 7.45 -18.80 5.15
CA ASP A 116 6.26 -19.66 5.07
C ASP A 116 5.03 -18.85 4.64
N LEU A 117 4.77 -17.73 5.31
CA LEU A 117 3.64 -16.85 5.01
C LEU A 117 3.62 -16.40 3.54
N MET A 118 4.79 -16.22 2.93
CA MET A 118 4.97 -15.73 1.53
C MET A 118 5.21 -16.87 0.54
N ASN A 119 5.19 -18.15 0.98
CA ASN A 119 5.52 -19.31 0.16
C ASN A 119 6.91 -19.19 -0.51
N LEU A 120 7.92 -18.81 0.27
CA LEU A 120 9.30 -18.57 -0.18
C LEU A 120 10.34 -19.51 0.44
N GLU A 121 9.95 -20.53 1.22
CA GLU A 121 10.88 -21.40 1.95
C GLU A 121 11.86 -22.11 1.01
N SER A 122 11.37 -22.66 -0.10
CA SER A 122 12.19 -23.35 -1.10
C SER A 122 13.19 -22.43 -1.81
N TYR A 123 13.03 -21.11 -1.67
CA TYR A 123 13.86 -20.09 -2.31
C TYR A 123 14.66 -19.26 -1.31
N ALA A 124 14.72 -19.69 -0.04
CA ALA A 124 15.36 -18.92 1.04
C ALA A 124 16.81 -18.54 0.72
N ASP A 125 17.53 -19.41 0.06
CA ASP A 125 18.95 -19.23 -0.29
C ASP A 125 19.17 -18.75 -1.74
N ALA A 126 18.09 -18.54 -2.52
CA ALA A 126 18.19 -17.96 -3.85
C ALA A 126 18.50 -16.47 -3.82
N PHE A 127 19.19 -15.98 -4.85
CA PHE A 127 19.44 -14.57 -5.06
C PHE A 127 18.33 -13.90 -5.90
N PRO A 128 18.12 -12.58 -5.81
CA PRO A 128 17.05 -11.89 -6.53
C PRO A 128 17.02 -12.15 -8.03
N HIS A 129 18.16 -12.28 -8.71
CA HIS A 129 18.24 -12.54 -10.15
C HIS A 129 17.77 -13.95 -10.55
N GLN A 130 17.60 -14.87 -9.60
CA GLN A 130 17.08 -16.23 -9.79
C GLN A 130 15.56 -16.33 -9.61
N LEU A 131 14.92 -15.20 -9.24
CA LEU A 131 13.49 -15.14 -8.90
C LEU A 131 12.69 -14.50 -10.03
N SER A 132 11.44 -14.94 -10.21
CA SER A 132 10.46 -14.19 -11.03
C SER A 132 10.12 -12.84 -10.40
N GLY A 133 9.54 -11.92 -11.18
CA GLY A 133 9.11 -10.61 -10.68
C GLY A 133 8.14 -10.70 -9.50
N GLY A 134 7.18 -11.63 -9.56
CA GLY A 134 6.24 -11.89 -8.45
C GLY A 134 6.92 -12.40 -7.20
N MET A 135 7.94 -13.27 -7.34
CA MET A 135 8.73 -13.74 -6.20
C MET A 135 9.56 -12.61 -5.60
N GLN A 136 10.18 -11.76 -6.42
CA GLN A 136 10.90 -10.57 -5.93
C GLN A 136 9.96 -9.63 -5.16
N GLN A 137 8.73 -9.45 -5.65
CA GLN A 137 7.71 -8.67 -4.95
C GLN A 137 7.33 -9.30 -3.60
N ARG A 138 7.14 -10.62 -3.55
CA ARG A 138 6.91 -11.33 -2.27
C ARG A 138 8.06 -11.11 -1.28
N VAL A 139 9.30 -11.14 -1.74
CA VAL A 139 10.48 -10.85 -0.89
C VAL A 139 10.44 -9.41 -0.37
N ALA A 140 10.07 -8.42 -1.21
CA ALA A 140 9.94 -7.03 -0.79
C ALA A 140 8.84 -6.84 0.28
N ILE A 141 7.70 -7.52 0.10
CA ILE A 141 6.60 -7.54 1.07
C ILE A 141 7.06 -8.28 2.35
N ALA A 142 7.69 -9.44 2.23
CA ALA A 142 8.24 -10.22 3.35
C ALA A 142 9.17 -9.38 4.23
N ARG A 143 10.07 -8.61 3.60
CA ARG A 143 11.00 -7.71 4.31
C ARG A 143 10.27 -6.60 5.08
N ALA A 144 9.13 -6.13 4.56
CA ALA A 144 8.30 -5.18 5.28
C ALA A 144 7.53 -5.84 6.44
N TYR A 145 6.98 -7.03 6.20
CA TYR A 145 6.19 -7.78 7.19
C TYR A 145 6.99 -8.31 8.37
N VAL A 146 8.26 -8.71 8.16
CA VAL A 146 9.12 -9.26 9.23
C VAL A 146 9.36 -8.27 10.37
N LEU A 147 9.24 -6.97 10.08
CA LEU A 147 9.35 -5.90 11.07
C LEU A 147 8.18 -5.86 12.04
N ASP A 148 7.10 -6.58 11.73
CA ASP A 148 5.82 -6.50 12.43
C ASP A 148 5.33 -5.04 12.57
N PRO A 149 5.24 -4.28 11.45
CA PRO A 149 4.90 -2.87 11.50
C PRO A 149 3.41 -2.69 11.81
N GLU A 150 3.07 -1.62 12.52
CA GLU A 150 1.68 -1.26 12.76
C GLU A 150 1.03 -0.67 11.48
N VAL A 151 1.85 0.01 10.65
CA VAL A 151 1.42 0.65 9.40
C VAL A 151 2.26 0.14 8.24
N LEU A 152 1.59 -0.26 7.16
CA LEU A 152 2.20 -0.66 5.90
C LEU A 152 1.87 0.35 4.81
N LEU A 153 2.90 0.91 4.22
CA LEU A 153 2.81 1.90 3.15
C LEU A 153 3.22 1.23 1.84
N MET A 154 2.35 1.23 0.84
CA MET A 154 2.61 0.60 -0.45
C MET A 154 2.47 1.59 -1.59
N ASP A 155 3.54 1.84 -2.34
CA ASP A 155 3.58 2.76 -3.46
C ASP A 155 3.62 1.98 -4.78
N GLU A 156 2.46 1.83 -5.44
CA GLU A 156 2.27 1.10 -6.70
C GLU A 156 2.96 -0.29 -6.72
N PRO A 157 2.72 -1.15 -5.69
CA PRO A 157 3.55 -2.35 -5.49
C PRO A 157 3.45 -3.36 -6.63
N PHE A 158 2.42 -3.31 -7.45
CA PHE A 158 2.21 -4.26 -8.55
C PHE A 158 2.51 -3.69 -9.94
N GLY A 159 2.98 -2.44 -10.02
CA GLY A 159 3.21 -1.74 -11.28
C GLY A 159 4.26 -2.38 -12.20
N ALA A 160 5.23 -3.10 -11.64
CA ALA A 160 6.29 -3.78 -12.38
C ALA A 160 5.96 -5.23 -12.78
N LEU A 161 4.77 -5.76 -12.41
CA LEU A 161 4.39 -7.14 -12.66
C LEU A 161 3.58 -7.28 -13.95
N ASP A 162 3.74 -8.42 -14.63
CA ASP A 162 2.84 -8.84 -15.70
C ASP A 162 1.41 -9.08 -15.17
N ALA A 163 0.42 -9.15 -16.08
CA ALA A 163 -0.98 -9.21 -15.71
C ALA A 163 -1.34 -10.44 -14.85
N GLN A 164 -0.81 -11.63 -15.19
CA GLN A 164 -1.14 -12.86 -14.47
C GLN A 164 -0.51 -12.86 -13.06
N THR A 165 0.76 -12.50 -12.97
CA THR A 165 1.48 -12.39 -11.70
C THR A 165 0.83 -11.33 -10.80
N ARG A 166 0.34 -10.23 -11.38
CA ARG A 166 -0.36 -9.16 -10.63
C ARG A 166 -1.62 -9.68 -9.96
N VAL A 167 -2.47 -10.42 -10.68
CA VAL A 167 -3.69 -11.03 -10.12
C VAL A 167 -3.34 -11.94 -8.94
N LEU A 168 -2.40 -12.84 -9.09
CA LEU A 168 -1.95 -13.73 -8.01
C LEU A 168 -1.43 -12.96 -6.78
N MET A 169 -0.72 -11.86 -7.00
CA MET A 169 -0.20 -11.04 -5.90
C MET A 169 -1.29 -10.23 -5.20
N GLN A 170 -2.34 -9.81 -5.92
CA GLN A 170 -3.51 -9.15 -5.32
C GLN A 170 -4.30 -10.11 -4.44
N GLU A 171 -4.57 -11.33 -4.91
CA GLU A 171 -5.22 -12.38 -4.11
C GLU A 171 -4.39 -12.73 -2.87
N GLU A 172 -3.07 -12.83 -3.02
CA GLU A 172 -2.15 -13.07 -1.91
C GLU A 172 -2.20 -11.93 -0.89
N LEU A 173 -2.22 -10.66 -1.32
CA LEU A 173 -2.32 -9.53 -0.42
C LEU A 173 -3.66 -9.50 0.34
N VAL A 174 -4.77 -9.87 -0.31
CA VAL A 174 -6.06 -10.04 0.37
C VAL A 174 -5.98 -11.15 1.42
N ARG A 175 -5.37 -12.29 1.08
CA ARG A 175 -5.14 -13.39 2.04
C ARG A 175 -4.34 -12.90 3.25
N LEU A 176 -3.23 -12.21 3.01
CA LEU A 176 -2.35 -11.66 4.05
C LEU A 176 -3.07 -10.66 4.95
N SER A 177 -3.89 -9.77 4.37
CA SER A 177 -4.65 -8.77 5.13
C SER A 177 -5.70 -9.40 6.06
N ARG A 178 -6.17 -10.62 5.74
CA ARG A 178 -7.10 -11.38 6.60
C ARG A 178 -6.39 -12.15 7.72
N VAL A 179 -5.25 -12.77 7.39
CA VAL A 179 -4.49 -13.60 8.36
C VAL A 179 -3.71 -12.72 9.34
N ASN A 180 -3.14 -11.63 8.86
CA ASN A 180 -2.32 -10.71 9.64
C ASN A 180 -2.67 -9.25 9.34
N PRO A 181 -3.84 -8.76 9.81
CA PRO A 181 -4.36 -7.46 9.46
C PRO A 181 -3.45 -6.32 9.94
N ARG A 182 -3.13 -5.40 9.03
CA ARG A 182 -2.34 -4.19 9.25
C ARG A 182 -3.12 -2.97 8.77
N THR A 183 -2.78 -1.80 9.30
CA THR A 183 -3.23 -0.55 8.70
C THR A 183 -2.43 -0.32 7.44
N VAL A 184 -3.12 -0.18 6.31
CA VAL A 184 -2.48 -0.08 5.00
C VAL A 184 -2.86 1.23 4.32
N LEU A 185 -1.86 1.99 3.90
CA LEU A 185 -2.00 3.06 2.91
C LEU A 185 -1.42 2.57 1.58
N PHE A 186 -2.30 2.38 0.60
CA PHE A 186 -1.98 1.80 -0.70
C PHE A 186 -2.13 2.84 -1.80
N ILE A 187 -1.08 3.08 -2.56
CA ILE A 187 -1.11 3.96 -3.71
C ILE A 187 -1.17 3.12 -4.98
N THR A 188 -2.11 3.43 -5.85
CA THR A 188 -2.20 2.78 -7.16
C THR A 188 -2.81 3.72 -8.20
N HIS A 189 -2.55 3.44 -9.47
CA HIS A 189 -3.23 4.05 -10.60
C HIS A 189 -4.31 3.11 -11.19
N SER A 190 -4.38 1.85 -10.74
CA SER A 190 -5.41 0.90 -11.13
C SER A 190 -6.64 1.03 -10.24
N VAL A 191 -7.77 1.36 -10.87
CA VAL A 191 -9.06 1.46 -10.18
C VAL A 191 -9.51 0.09 -9.69
N GLU A 192 -9.26 -0.95 -10.48
CA GLU A 192 -9.60 -2.33 -10.16
C GLU A 192 -8.87 -2.80 -8.90
N GLU A 193 -7.57 -2.51 -8.80
CA GLU A 193 -6.77 -2.81 -7.59
C GLU A 193 -7.36 -2.12 -6.35
N ALA A 194 -7.66 -0.83 -6.47
CA ALA A 194 -8.18 -0.05 -5.36
C ALA A 194 -9.52 -0.61 -4.86
N VAL A 195 -10.46 -0.89 -5.76
CA VAL A 195 -11.79 -1.40 -5.41
C VAL A 195 -11.71 -2.83 -4.86
N TYR A 196 -10.82 -3.68 -5.42
CA TYR A 196 -10.69 -5.06 -4.98
C TYR A 196 -10.05 -5.18 -3.58
N LEU A 197 -8.97 -4.43 -3.34
CA LEU A 197 -8.13 -4.59 -2.16
C LEU A 197 -8.62 -3.79 -0.95
N ALA A 198 -9.05 -2.53 -1.18
CA ALA A 198 -9.23 -1.59 -0.09
C ALA A 198 -10.58 -1.72 0.64
N ASP A 199 -10.60 -1.34 1.91
CA ASP A 199 -11.83 -1.09 2.68
C ASP A 199 -12.47 0.23 2.26
N ARG A 200 -11.62 1.25 1.98
CA ARG A 200 -12.05 2.55 1.46
C ARG A 200 -11.13 3.02 0.34
N VAL A 201 -11.70 3.71 -0.65
CA VAL A 201 -10.96 4.31 -1.77
C VAL A 201 -11.06 5.82 -1.69
N ALA A 202 -9.93 6.50 -1.48
CA ALA A 202 -9.82 7.95 -1.54
C ALA A 202 -9.43 8.38 -2.96
N ILE A 203 -10.26 9.22 -3.57
CA ILE A 203 -10.04 9.76 -4.92
C ILE A 203 -9.41 11.13 -4.79
N MET A 204 -8.23 11.31 -5.41
CA MET A 204 -7.53 12.60 -5.43
C MET A 204 -7.79 13.36 -6.73
N THR A 205 -7.93 14.68 -6.58
CA THR A 205 -7.96 15.63 -7.70
C THR A 205 -6.60 15.73 -8.38
N ARG A 206 -6.55 16.41 -9.52
CA ARG A 206 -5.27 16.85 -10.11
C ARG A 206 -4.55 17.85 -9.20
N ARG A 207 -3.32 18.22 -9.60
CA ARG A 207 -2.51 19.22 -8.90
C ARG A 207 -3.20 20.61 -8.85
N PRO A 208 -3.31 21.20 -7.66
CA PRO A 208 -2.92 20.65 -6.37
C PRO A 208 -3.81 19.49 -5.95
N GLY A 209 -3.19 18.41 -5.45
CA GLY A 209 -3.93 17.23 -5.01
C GLY A 209 -4.77 17.54 -3.79
N ARG A 210 -6.06 17.23 -3.84
CA ARG A 210 -7.03 17.27 -2.74
C ARG A 210 -7.76 15.94 -2.68
N ILE A 211 -8.30 15.57 -1.54
CA ILE A 211 -9.25 14.47 -1.47
C ILE A 211 -10.60 14.96 -1.99
N LYS A 212 -11.01 14.42 -3.15
CA LYS A 212 -12.29 14.75 -3.78
C LYS A 212 -13.42 13.99 -3.10
N GLU A 213 -13.22 12.71 -2.86
CA GLU A 213 -14.22 11.78 -2.36
C GLU A 213 -13.54 10.61 -1.68
N VAL A 214 -14.22 9.99 -0.71
CA VAL A 214 -13.82 8.73 -0.08
C VAL A 214 -14.99 7.77 -0.14
N LEU A 215 -14.80 6.65 -0.83
CA LEU A 215 -15.82 5.60 -1.02
C LEU A 215 -15.63 4.50 0.01
N ASP A 216 -16.73 4.06 0.62
CA ASP A 216 -16.77 2.86 1.48
C ASP A 216 -17.00 1.62 0.61
N ILE A 217 -15.97 0.80 0.45
CA ILE A 217 -16.03 -0.46 -0.28
C ILE A 217 -16.37 -1.61 0.66
N LYS A 218 -15.94 -1.50 1.91
CA LYS A 218 -16.08 -2.56 2.92
C LYS A 218 -17.54 -2.93 3.17
N THR A 219 -18.41 -1.94 3.27
CA THR A 219 -19.84 -2.17 3.47
C THR A 219 -20.44 -2.98 2.33
N VAL A 220 -20.22 -2.57 1.07
CA VAL A 220 -20.70 -3.29 -0.12
C VAL A 220 -20.09 -4.69 -0.19
N ARG A 221 -18.78 -4.82 0.05
CA ARG A 221 -18.08 -6.12 0.08
C ARG A 221 -18.69 -7.09 1.08
N ASN A 222 -19.08 -6.61 2.26
CA ASN A 222 -19.68 -7.44 3.31
C ASN A 222 -21.13 -7.81 3.01
N GLU A 223 -21.95 -6.85 2.56
CA GLU A 223 -23.36 -7.07 2.20
C GLU A 223 -23.48 -8.10 1.09
N GLU A 224 -22.67 -8.01 0.04
CA GLU A 224 -22.68 -8.92 -1.09
C GLU A 224 -21.75 -10.13 -0.92
N ARG A 225 -21.10 -10.25 0.24
CA ARG A 225 -20.26 -11.39 0.61
C ARG A 225 -19.18 -11.70 -0.42
N TRP A 226 -18.45 -10.70 -0.90
CA TRP A 226 -17.35 -10.92 -1.85
C TRP A 226 -16.32 -11.94 -1.34
N ASN A 227 -16.22 -12.08 -0.03
CA ASN A 227 -15.31 -13.02 0.63
C ASN A 227 -15.60 -14.50 0.34
N ARG A 228 -16.77 -14.84 -0.24
CA ARG A 228 -17.12 -16.20 -0.65
C ARG A 228 -16.40 -16.63 -1.94
N PHE A 229 -15.95 -15.68 -2.74
CA PHE A 229 -15.24 -15.93 -3.98
C PHE A 229 -13.76 -16.13 -3.72
N GLN A 230 -13.17 -17.10 -4.42
CA GLN A 230 -11.74 -17.42 -4.29
C GLN A 230 -10.89 -16.66 -5.30
N ARG A 231 -11.47 -16.33 -6.46
CA ARG A 231 -10.80 -15.67 -7.57
C ARG A 231 -11.24 -14.22 -7.71
N ILE A 232 -10.30 -13.38 -8.09
CA ILE A 232 -10.55 -11.97 -8.34
C ILE A 232 -11.54 -11.75 -9.48
N GLU A 233 -11.47 -12.60 -10.54
CA GLU A 233 -12.35 -12.52 -11.71
C GLU A 233 -13.82 -12.64 -11.30
N ASP A 234 -14.14 -13.59 -10.40
CA ASP A 234 -15.50 -13.81 -9.92
C ASP A 234 -16.06 -12.58 -9.18
N VAL A 235 -15.19 -11.83 -8.49
CA VAL A 235 -15.57 -10.57 -7.83
C VAL A 235 -15.72 -9.45 -8.83
N MET A 236 -14.84 -9.39 -9.84
CA MET A 236 -14.87 -8.33 -10.87
C MET A 236 -16.11 -8.39 -11.76
N ASP A 237 -16.76 -9.55 -11.88
CA ASP A 237 -18.00 -9.75 -12.64
C ASP A 237 -19.27 -9.38 -11.86
N LEU A 238 -19.16 -9.05 -10.56
CA LEU A 238 -20.31 -8.61 -9.77
C LEU A 238 -20.77 -7.20 -10.18
N ASP A 239 -22.07 -7.00 -10.26
CA ASP A 239 -22.66 -5.70 -10.58
C ASP A 239 -22.19 -4.59 -9.62
N SER A 240 -22.08 -4.90 -8.34
CA SER A 240 -21.59 -3.97 -7.33
C SER A 240 -20.14 -3.55 -7.57
N PHE A 241 -19.25 -4.50 -7.93
CA PHE A 241 -17.88 -4.18 -8.30
C PHE A 241 -17.83 -3.29 -9.55
N ILE A 242 -18.59 -3.65 -10.59
CA ILE A 242 -18.70 -2.88 -11.84
C ILE A 242 -19.17 -1.45 -11.56
N HIS A 243 -20.20 -1.28 -10.70
CA HIS A 243 -20.71 0.04 -10.31
C HIS A 243 -19.64 0.88 -9.58
N LEU A 244 -18.99 0.33 -8.57
CA LEU A 244 -17.94 1.03 -7.81
C LEU A 244 -16.77 1.41 -8.72
N ARG A 245 -16.27 0.47 -9.53
CA ARG A 245 -15.21 0.72 -10.51
C ARG A 245 -15.60 1.84 -11.47
N THR A 246 -16.84 1.79 -12.00
CA THR A 246 -17.34 2.78 -12.97
C THR A 246 -17.45 4.16 -12.31
N HIS A 247 -17.90 4.22 -11.06
CA HIS A 247 -17.99 5.46 -10.29
C HIS A 247 -16.59 6.11 -10.13
N VAL A 248 -15.59 5.34 -9.68
CA VAL A 248 -14.22 5.83 -9.55
C VAL A 248 -13.67 6.32 -10.90
N TRP A 249 -13.90 5.55 -11.99
CA TRP A 249 -13.49 5.96 -13.34
C TRP A 249 -14.13 7.25 -13.81
N LYS A 250 -15.44 7.45 -13.54
CA LYS A 250 -16.13 8.70 -13.87
C LYS A 250 -15.54 9.86 -13.10
N SER A 251 -15.36 9.72 -11.79
CA SER A 251 -14.78 10.75 -10.93
C SER A 251 -13.38 11.18 -11.39
N LEU A 252 -12.53 10.21 -11.79
CA LEU A 252 -11.19 10.49 -12.34
C LEU A 252 -11.22 11.13 -13.74
N ARG A 253 -12.23 10.84 -14.56
CA ARG A 253 -12.38 11.45 -15.90
C ARG A 253 -12.82 12.91 -15.83
N GLU A 254 -13.66 13.27 -14.90
CA GLU A 254 -14.07 14.66 -14.66
C GLU A 254 -12.84 15.51 -14.42
N GLU A 255 -11.92 15.07 -13.56
CA GLU A 255 -10.65 15.75 -13.30
C GLU A 255 -9.78 15.96 -14.56
N LYS A 256 -9.93 15.13 -15.60
CA LYS A 256 -9.20 15.28 -16.88
C LYS A 256 -9.86 16.27 -17.83
N ARG A 257 -11.13 16.59 -17.67
CA ARG A 257 -11.86 17.47 -18.58
C ARG A 257 -11.75 18.95 -18.19
N GLU A 258 -11.68 19.26 -16.91
CA GLU A 258 -11.54 20.62 -16.40
C GLU A 258 -10.27 21.33 -16.87
N ASP A 259 -9.22 20.59 -17.30
CA ASP A 259 -7.99 21.16 -17.85
C ASP A 259 -8.06 21.55 -19.34
N ARG A 260 -9.16 21.29 -20.05
CA ARG A 260 -9.26 21.57 -21.49
C ARG A 260 -10.16 22.79 -21.76
N GLN A 261 -10.65 23.41 -20.72
CA GLN A 261 -11.35 24.69 -20.78
C GLN A 261 -10.48 25.80 -20.17
#